data_63474fcd615e49a1043ab569d0ceee45
#
_entry.id   63474fcd615e49a1043ab569d0ceee45
#
_cell.length_a   1.000
_cell.length_b   1.000
_cell.length_c   1.000
_cell.angle_alpha   90.00
_cell.angle_beta   90.00
_cell.angle_gamma   90.00
#
_symmetry.space_group_name_H-M   'P 1'
#
loop_
_entity.id
_entity.type
_entity.pdbx_description
1 polymer ?
#
loop_
_entity_poly.entity_id
_entity_poly.type
_entity_poly.pdbx_seq_one_letter_code
_entity_poly.pdbx_strand_id
1 'polypeptide(L)'
;MSAASQKGSGDPVFAGAKGEGIVPAVFFLSAATLANEIVLIRLLSFRFWPHFVPLIVSQAMLGFGGAGVALRLVRRWVEGSPGRLFAWMVLLAVPSFDLAFRASQRVPFDPFLLLWDPLAWPRFGAFFFLLAVPFFLSGCATAIPFAFLGLRPGPVYAASFAGSAAGALGALPFLALAPTGWLLRLPLALGAVACAFVLSGGGGGFRKGRAAALCAVLFLLVIPPADLRLSPYKDLAAVRKLPEAREIASRSGISGDYRAVFAPGVHNAPGLSFRFAGEIPPQATLFADGELRGTVPKGGGRAPPAYLGYFPSVLPYRFFEHPRVLQLGLRGTEGVLTAAANLASSVTVVEPARELVRLVREDLSGYSGGWPESLPVEIREEGARNFLARDRRIFDIIEAADISSATFSSLGVHATGETFLLTREGIRAAIARLGEDGLLAFSGWLKTPPRENVKILRTIRAELSAAG
;
A
#
# COMPACT_ATOMS: atom_id res chain seq x y z
N MET A 1 -9.54 -28.69 61.94
CA MET A 1 -10.74 -28.09 61.39
C MET A 1 -10.49 -27.81 59.93
N SER A 2 -11.20 -28.49 59.14
CA SER A 2 -11.47 -28.71 57.74
C SER A 2 -10.78 -27.76 56.74
N ALA A 3 -9.77 -28.30 56.01
CA ALA A 3 -9.25 -27.76 54.78
C ALA A 3 -10.18 -28.16 53.64
N ALA A 4 -10.96 -27.22 53.12
CA ALA A 4 -11.78 -27.44 51.94
C ALA A 4 -10.88 -27.58 50.70
N SER A 5 -10.83 -28.80 50.17
CA SER A 5 -10.23 -29.19 48.90
C SER A 5 -10.92 -28.40 47.75
N GLN A 6 -10.27 -27.41 47.17
CA GLN A 6 -10.65 -26.87 45.88
C GLN A 6 -10.30 -27.91 44.79
N LYS A 7 -11.27 -28.74 44.43
CA LYS A 7 -11.25 -29.51 43.19
C LYS A 7 -11.33 -28.51 42.02
N GLY A 8 -10.18 -28.17 41.45
CA GLY A 8 -10.11 -27.54 40.13
C GLY A 8 -10.65 -28.53 39.10
N SER A 9 -11.82 -28.26 38.54
CA SER A 9 -12.35 -28.95 37.37
C SER A 9 -11.46 -28.58 36.16
N GLY A 10 -10.38 -29.32 35.97
CA GLY A 10 -9.54 -29.20 34.79
C GLY A 10 -10.34 -29.52 33.54
N ASP A 11 -10.40 -28.60 32.61
CA ASP A 11 -11.04 -28.75 31.32
C ASP A 11 -10.39 -29.93 30.57
N PRO A 12 -11.13 -31.01 30.20
CA PRO A 12 -10.54 -32.24 29.67
C PRO A 12 -9.85 -32.07 28.31
N VAL A 13 -10.09 -30.95 27.63
CA VAL A 13 -9.43 -30.63 26.35
C VAL A 13 -7.96 -30.21 26.54
N PHE A 14 -7.58 -29.71 27.73
CA PHE A 14 -6.21 -29.25 28.01
C PHE A 14 -5.59 -29.90 29.29
N ALA A 15 -6.28 -30.83 29.93
CA ALA A 15 -5.81 -31.48 31.16
C ALA A 15 -4.57 -32.37 30.99
N GLY A 16 -4.14 -32.63 29.73
CA GLY A 16 -3.00 -33.50 29.43
C GLY A 16 -1.79 -32.86 28.81
N ALA A 17 -1.90 -31.61 28.33
CA ALA A 17 -0.78 -30.92 27.67
C ALA A 17 -0.44 -29.63 28.40
N LYS A 18 0.62 -29.63 29.19
CA LYS A 18 1.23 -28.48 29.89
C LYS A 18 1.56 -27.35 28.96
N GLY A 19 0.58 -26.58 28.45
CA GLY A 19 0.82 -25.33 27.69
C GLY A 19 1.52 -25.47 26.34
N GLU A 20 1.94 -26.65 25.92
CA GLU A 20 2.80 -26.90 24.75
C GLU A 20 2.21 -26.43 23.42
N GLY A 21 0.89 -26.43 23.23
CA GLY A 21 0.21 -25.96 22.05
C GLY A 21 -0.17 -24.45 22.08
N ILE A 22 -0.25 -23.86 23.28
CA ILE A 22 -0.76 -22.48 23.45
C ILE A 22 0.27 -21.47 22.99
N VAL A 23 1.53 -21.63 23.40
CA VAL A 23 2.61 -20.69 23.06
C VAL A 23 2.83 -20.59 21.54
N PRO A 24 2.96 -21.73 20.79
CA PRO A 24 3.01 -21.66 19.34
C PRO A 24 1.74 -21.09 18.69
N ALA A 25 0.54 -21.42 19.23
CA ALA A 25 -0.70 -20.85 18.73
C ALA A 25 -0.74 -19.32 18.86
N VAL A 26 -0.28 -18.79 19.99
CA VAL A 26 -0.15 -17.32 20.20
C VAL A 26 0.86 -16.72 19.22
N PHE A 27 1.99 -17.36 18.99
CA PHE A 27 2.99 -16.92 18.01
C PHE A 27 2.37 -16.76 16.61
N PHE A 28 1.75 -17.82 16.10
CA PHE A 28 1.20 -17.79 14.74
C PHE A 28 -0.05 -16.91 14.61
N LEU A 29 -0.87 -16.82 15.66
CA LEU A 29 -2.00 -15.89 15.66
C LEU A 29 -1.54 -14.43 15.67
N SER A 30 -0.52 -14.08 16.47
CA SER A 30 0.05 -12.74 16.49
C SER A 30 0.70 -12.38 15.16
N ALA A 31 1.39 -13.36 14.54
CA ALA A 31 1.93 -13.21 13.19
C ALA A 31 0.82 -12.97 12.16
N ALA A 32 -0.26 -13.74 12.21
CA ALA A 32 -1.42 -13.59 11.34
C ALA A 32 -2.09 -12.21 11.52
N THR A 33 -2.24 -11.78 12.76
CA THR A 33 -2.92 -10.51 13.08
C THR A 33 -2.14 -9.30 12.57
N LEU A 34 -0.83 -9.26 12.76
CA LEU A 34 -0.02 -8.16 12.25
C LEU A 34 0.14 -8.21 10.72
N ALA A 35 0.27 -9.41 10.15
CA ALA A 35 0.22 -9.57 8.70
C ALA A 35 -1.12 -9.08 8.13
N ASN A 36 -2.26 -9.35 8.81
CA ASN A 36 -3.58 -8.84 8.41
C ASN A 36 -3.65 -7.31 8.46
N GLU A 37 -3.09 -6.68 9.48
CA GLU A 37 -3.03 -5.22 9.58
C GLU A 37 -2.30 -4.61 8.37
N ILE A 38 -1.11 -5.12 8.03
CA ILE A 38 -0.32 -4.66 6.89
C ILE A 38 -1.06 -4.91 5.56
N VAL A 39 -1.67 -6.08 5.42
CA VAL A 39 -2.48 -6.42 4.25
C VAL A 39 -3.70 -5.50 4.11
N LEU A 40 -4.40 -5.20 5.20
CA LEU A 40 -5.53 -4.26 5.18
C LEU A 40 -5.10 -2.84 4.79
N ILE A 41 -3.95 -2.37 5.26
CA ILE A 41 -3.36 -1.09 4.83
C ILE A 41 -3.27 -1.06 3.30
N ARG A 42 -2.74 -2.12 2.71
CA ARG A 42 -2.59 -2.24 1.26
C ARG A 42 -3.94 -2.28 0.52
N LEU A 43 -4.85 -3.13 0.97
CA LEU A 43 -6.17 -3.32 0.35
C LEU A 43 -7.04 -2.06 0.45
N LEU A 44 -7.00 -1.36 1.58
CA LEU A 44 -7.77 -0.13 1.76
C LEU A 44 -7.15 1.07 1.06
N SER A 45 -5.82 1.14 0.91
CA SER A 45 -5.16 2.15 0.05
C SER A 45 -5.57 1.99 -1.42
N PHE A 46 -5.72 0.74 -1.88
CA PHE A 46 -6.23 0.46 -3.23
C PHE A 46 -7.72 0.84 -3.37
N ARG A 47 -8.57 0.49 -2.39
CA ARG A 47 -10.02 0.77 -2.42
C ARG A 47 -10.32 2.26 -2.29
N PHE A 48 -9.67 2.93 -1.32
CA PHE A 48 -9.86 4.33 -0.97
C PHE A 48 -8.59 5.14 -1.24
N TRP A 49 -8.26 6.07 -0.37
CA TRP A 49 -7.05 6.87 -0.42
C TRP A 49 -6.13 6.57 0.76
N PRO A 50 -4.85 6.85 0.62
CA PRO A 50 -3.86 6.65 1.68
C PRO A 50 -4.19 7.30 3.02
N HIS A 51 -4.98 8.36 3.02
CA HIS A 51 -5.41 9.06 4.24
C HIS A 51 -6.23 8.19 5.20
N PHE A 52 -6.75 7.05 4.74
CA PHE A 52 -7.50 6.10 5.56
C PHE A 52 -6.62 5.06 6.26
N VAL A 53 -5.31 5.05 6.02
CA VAL A 53 -4.36 4.14 6.69
C VAL A 53 -4.39 4.27 8.22
N PRO A 54 -4.36 5.49 8.82
CA PRO A 54 -4.45 5.63 10.28
C PRO A 54 -5.72 5.01 10.88
N LEU A 55 -6.79 4.89 10.08
CA LEU A 55 -8.02 4.24 10.50
C LEU A 55 -7.80 2.77 10.84
N ILE A 56 -6.95 2.06 10.10
CA ILE A 56 -6.67 0.63 10.33
C ILE A 56 -5.94 0.44 11.64
N VAL A 57 -4.94 1.28 11.91
CA VAL A 57 -4.22 1.27 13.18
C VAL A 57 -5.19 1.55 14.34
N SER A 58 -6.11 2.51 14.17
CA SER A 58 -7.14 2.81 15.17
C SER A 58 -8.10 1.65 15.38
N GLN A 59 -8.46 0.91 14.34
CA GLN A 59 -9.29 -0.31 14.43
C GLN A 59 -8.58 -1.42 15.18
N ALA A 60 -7.27 -1.64 14.93
CA ALA A 60 -6.47 -2.62 15.66
C ALA A 60 -6.40 -2.25 17.14
N MET A 61 -6.10 -0.99 17.47
CA MET A 61 -6.07 -0.50 18.86
C MET A 61 -7.42 -0.64 19.54
N LEU A 62 -8.53 -0.30 18.88
CA LEU A 62 -9.88 -0.47 19.42
C LEU A 62 -10.21 -1.95 19.65
N GLY A 63 -9.84 -2.83 18.71
CA GLY A 63 -10.05 -4.26 18.82
C GLY A 63 -9.33 -4.85 20.04
N PHE A 64 -8.03 -4.58 20.18
CA PHE A 64 -7.24 -5.06 21.33
C PHE A 64 -7.70 -4.43 22.65
N GLY A 65 -7.93 -3.11 22.68
CA GLY A 65 -8.45 -2.43 23.89
C GLY A 65 -9.83 -2.93 24.29
N GLY A 66 -10.73 -3.07 23.31
CA GLY A 66 -12.08 -3.62 23.51
C GLY A 66 -12.07 -5.07 24.00
N ALA A 67 -11.13 -5.90 23.54
CA ALA A 67 -10.94 -7.26 24.01
C ALA A 67 -10.59 -7.30 25.50
N GLY A 68 -9.67 -6.43 25.96
CA GLY A 68 -9.32 -6.33 27.37
C GLY A 68 -10.51 -5.96 28.27
N VAL A 69 -11.30 -4.97 27.83
CA VAL A 69 -12.52 -4.56 28.53
C VAL A 69 -13.56 -5.67 28.54
N ALA A 70 -13.84 -6.27 27.39
CA ALA A 70 -14.81 -7.35 27.28
C ALA A 70 -14.46 -8.54 28.19
N LEU A 71 -13.22 -9.02 28.17
CA LEU A 71 -12.77 -10.11 29.04
C LEU A 71 -12.89 -9.76 30.53
N ARG A 72 -12.69 -8.50 30.90
CA ARG A 72 -12.88 -8.05 32.29
C ARG A 72 -14.36 -8.07 32.69
N LEU A 73 -15.25 -7.64 31.81
CA LEU A 73 -16.70 -7.61 32.06
C LEU A 73 -17.28 -9.03 32.20
N VAL A 74 -16.81 -9.97 31.34
CA VAL A 74 -17.27 -11.37 31.35
C VAL A 74 -16.36 -12.31 32.14
N ARG A 75 -15.52 -11.77 33.03
CA ARG A 75 -14.49 -12.50 33.76
C ARG A 75 -14.97 -13.82 34.37
N ARG A 76 -16.14 -13.80 35.05
CA ARG A 76 -16.70 -15.00 35.69
C ARG A 76 -16.96 -16.17 34.72
N TRP A 77 -17.34 -15.82 33.47
CA TRP A 77 -17.59 -16.80 32.42
C TRP A 77 -16.27 -17.34 31.82
N VAL A 78 -15.27 -16.48 31.72
CA VAL A 78 -13.95 -16.86 31.24
C VAL A 78 -13.26 -17.80 32.21
N GLU A 79 -13.34 -17.51 33.53
CA GLU A 79 -12.77 -18.35 34.61
C GLU A 79 -13.36 -19.77 34.65
N GLY A 80 -14.60 -19.97 34.14
CA GLY A 80 -15.25 -21.27 34.08
C GLY A 80 -14.60 -22.27 33.10
N SER A 81 -14.07 -21.79 31.97
CA SER A 81 -13.41 -22.65 30.96
C SER A 81 -12.47 -21.85 30.02
N PRO A 82 -11.37 -21.28 30.56
CA PRO A 82 -10.50 -20.40 29.82
C PRO A 82 -9.82 -21.05 28.61
N GLY A 83 -9.46 -22.33 28.71
CA GLY A 83 -8.86 -23.10 27.62
C GLY A 83 -9.81 -23.27 26.42
N ARG A 84 -11.08 -23.54 26.70
CA ARG A 84 -12.11 -23.65 25.65
C ARG A 84 -12.38 -22.33 24.99
N LEU A 85 -12.46 -21.25 25.77
CA LEU A 85 -12.66 -19.89 25.23
C LEU A 85 -11.48 -19.45 24.36
N PHE A 86 -10.24 -19.73 24.82
CA PHE A 86 -9.05 -19.50 24.00
C PHE A 86 -9.16 -20.18 22.62
N ALA A 87 -9.50 -21.47 22.64
CA ALA A 87 -9.66 -22.24 21.40
C ALA A 87 -10.70 -21.64 20.47
N TRP A 88 -11.87 -21.28 20.98
CA TRP A 88 -12.91 -20.63 20.18
C TRP A 88 -12.48 -19.27 19.66
N MET A 89 -11.79 -18.45 20.45
CA MET A 89 -11.32 -17.14 19.99
C MET A 89 -10.32 -17.29 18.83
N VAL A 90 -9.39 -18.26 18.89
CA VAL A 90 -8.46 -18.54 17.77
C VAL A 90 -9.22 -19.03 16.54
N LEU A 91 -10.13 -20.00 16.70
CA LEU A 91 -10.89 -20.60 15.60
C LEU A 91 -11.83 -19.59 14.92
N LEU A 92 -12.33 -18.58 15.63
CA LEU A 92 -13.17 -17.51 15.08
C LEU A 92 -12.34 -16.37 14.50
N ALA A 93 -11.19 -16.05 15.09
CA ALA A 93 -10.32 -14.97 14.60
C ALA A 93 -9.83 -15.23 13.18
N VAL A 94 -9.40 -16.45 12.89
CA VAL A 94 -8.79 -16.79 11.60
C VAL A 94 -9.75 -16.58 10.41
N PRO A 95 -10.94 -17.17 10.36
CA PRO A 95 -11.87 -16.92 9.27
C PRO A 95 -12.36 -15.46 9.23
N SER A 96 -12.36 -14.76 10.37
CA SER A 96 -12.79 -13.36 10.41
C SER A 96 -11.87 -12.44 9.61
N PHE A 97 -10.59 -12.77 9.37
CA PHE A 97 -9.69 -11.97 8.52
C PHE A 97 -10.26 -11.78 7.11
N ASP A 98 -10.74 -12.84 6.49
CA ASP A 98 -11.33 -12.79 5.14
C ASP A 98 -12.81 -12.38 5.16
N LEU A 99 -13.60 -12.96 6.07
CA LEU A 99 -15.05 -12.71 6.13
C LEU A 99 -15.37 -11.23 6.44
N ALA A 100 -14.67 -10.64 7.42
CA ALA A 100 -14.86 -9.24 7.77
C ALA A 100 -14.47 -8.32 6.61
N PHE A 101 -13.37 -8.60 5.92
CA PHE A 101 -13.00 -7.85 4.73
C PHE A 101 -14.05 -7.98 3.63
N ARG A 102 -14.47 -9.19 3.25
CA ARG A 102 -15.49 -9.40 2.21
C ARG A 102 -16.84 -8.77 2.59
N ALA A 103 -17.24 -8.84 3.86
CA ALA A 103 -18.43 -8.17 4.36
C ALA A 103 -18.30 -6.65 4.25
N SER A 104 -17.13 -6.09 4.60
CA SER A 104 -16.87 -4.66 4.47
C SER A 104 -16.96 -4.16 3.03
N GLN A 105 -16.61 -5.02 2.03
CA GLN A 105 -16.75 -4.66 0.62
C GLN A 105 -18.23 -4.50 0.18
N ARG A 106 -19.17 -5.12 0.91
CA ARG A 106 -20.61 -4.99 0.62
C ARG A 106 -21.25 -3.75 1.24
N VAL A 107 -20.58 -3.14 2.22
CA VAL A 107 -21.05 -1.87 2.80
C VAL A 107 -20.85 -0.75 1.77
N PRO A 108 -21.93 -0.09 1.34
CA PRO A 108 -21.88 1.01 0.36
C PRO A 108 -21.39 2.29 1.06
N PHE A 109 -20.15 2.29 1.46
CA PHE A 109 -19.47 3.41 2.12
C PHE A 109 -18.45 4.02 1.18
N ASP A 110 -18.52 5.35 1.06
CA ASP A 110 -17.49 6.16 0.43
C ASP A 110 -17.17 7.37 1.32
N PRO A 111 -15.90 7.64 1.59
CA PRO A 111 -15.47 8.72 2.45
C PRO A 111 -15.91 10.12 2.00
N PHE A 112 -16.01 10.37 0.70
CA PHE A 112 -16.46 11.66 0.18
C PHE A 112 -17.90 12.01 0.56
N LEU A 113 -18.71 11.00 0.82
CA LEU A 113 -20.12 11.20 1.19
C LEU A 113 -20.31 11.60 2.66
N LEU A 114 -19.29 11.47 3.52
CA LEU A 114 -19.41 11.79 4.95
C LEU A 114 -19.85 13.22 5.24
N LEU A 115 -19.54 14.18 4.36
CA LEU A 115 -19.92 15.58 4.51
C LEU A 115 -21.31 15.90 3.95
N TRP A 116 -21.86 15.04 3.09
CA TRP A 116 -23.05 15.34 2.29
C TRP A 116 -24.21 14.40 2.57
N ASP A 117 -23.96 13.15 2.99
CA ASP A 117 -24.97 12.13 3.25
C ASP A 117 -24.96 11.72 4.73
N PRO A 118 -25.96 12.06 5.53
CA PRO A 118 -26.07 11.63 6.92
C PRO A 118 -26.03 10.11 7.09
N LEU A 119 -26.52 9.33 6.10
CA LEU A 119 -26.45 7.87 6.11
C LEU A 119 -25.06 7.32 5.88
N ALA A 120 -24.10 8.13 5.45
CA ALA A 120 -22.70 7.73 5.34
C ALA A 120 -22.08 7.43 6.71
N TRP A 121 -22.51 8.10 7.79
CA TRP A 121 -21.99 7.87 9.14
C TRP A 121 -22.29 6.48 9.71
N PRO A 122 -23.55 5.98 9.73
CA PRO A 122 -23.80 4.60 10.16
C PRO A 122 -23.16 3.57 9.22
N ARG A 123 -23.05 3.83 7.92
CA ARG A 123 -22.30 2.97 6.98
C ARG A 123 -20.81 2.93 7.31
N PHE A 124 -20.22 4.09 7.62
CA PHE A 124 -18.85 4.19 8.12
C PHE A 124 -18.67 3.40 9.41
N GLY A 125 -19.57 3.55 10.38
CA GLY A 125 -19.55 2.78 11.62
C GLY A 125 -19.59 1.27 11.36
N ALA A 126 -20.51 0.80 10.51
CA ALA A 126 -20.60 -0.61 10.13
C ALA A 126 -19.31 -1.11 9.47
N PHE A 127 -18.76 -0.35 8.51
CA PHE A 127 -17.50 -0.65 7.86
C PHE A 127 -16.34 -0.73 8.86
N PHE A 128 -16.25 0.26 9.76
CA PHE A 128 -15.22 0.35 10.77
C PHE A 128 -15.26 -0.83 11.75
N PHE A 129 -16.44 -1.13 12.32
CA PHE A 129 -16.60 -2.21 13.29
C PHE A 129 -16.41 -3.60 12.67
N LEU A 130 -16.84 -3.80 11.42
CA LEU A 130 -16.56 -5.06 10.72
C LEU A 130 -15.06 -5.36 10.65
N LEU A 131 -14.26 -4.39 10.28
CA LEU A 131 -12.81 -4.56 10.18
C LEU A 131 -12.10 -4.59 11.55
N ALA A 132 -12.75 -4.14 12.63
CA ALA A 132 -12.23 -4.27 13.99
C ALA A 132 -12.43 -5.68 14.58
N VAL A 133 -13.41 -6.48 14.08
CA VAL A 133 -13.72 -7.82 14.58
C VAL A 133 -12.52 -8.76 14.63
N PRO A 134 -11.70 -8.90 13.57
CA PRO A 134 -10.52 -9.76 13.61
C PRO A 134 -9.53 -9.37 14.72
N PHE A 135 -9.31 -8.10 14.92
CA PHE A 135 -8.41 -7.57 15.97
C PHE A 135 -8.98 -7.81 17.37
N PHE A 136 -10.29 -7.65 17.54
CA PHE A 136 -10.98 -7.94 18.80
C PHE A 136 -10.86 -9.44 19.17
N LEU A 137 -11.15 -10.34 18.24
CA LEU A 137 -11.06 -11.77 18.47
C LEU A 137 -9.62 -12.22 18.75
N SER A 138 -8.66 -11.72 17.98
CA SER A 138 -7.24 -11.96 18.19
C SER A 138 -6.76 -11.40 19.53
N GLY A 139 -7.24 -10.23 19.92
CA GLY A 139 -6.96 -9.60 21.22
C GLY A 139 -7.48 -10.45 22.38
N CYS A 140 -8.71 -10.96 22.29
CA CYS A 140 -9.26 -11.89 23.28
C CYS A 140 -8.41 -13.17 23.36
N ALA A 141 -8.08 -13.79 22.22
CA ALA A 141 -7.26 -14.99 22.17
C ALA A 141 -5.87 -14.77 22.77
N THR A 142 -5.24 -13.64 22.51
CA THR A 142 -3.91 -13.34 23.05
C THR A 142 -3.96 -13.03 24.56
N ALA A 143 -5.00 -12.33 25.03
CA ALA A 143 -5.10 -11.91 26.43
C ALA A 143 -5.48 -13.08 27.40
N ILE A 144 -6.25 -14.07 26.93
CA ILE A 144 -6.69 -15.21 27.77
C ILE A 144 -5.49 -15.99 28.36
N PRO A 145 -4.45 -16.38 27.62
CA PRO A 145 -3.27 -17.06 28.17
C PRO A 145 -2.56 -16.29 29.28
N PHE A 146 -2.49 -14.95 29.14
CA PHE A 146 -1.88 -14.11 30.16
C PHE A 146 -2.68 -14.03 31.46
N ALA A 147 -4.01 -13.87 31.34
CA ALA A 147 -4.83 -13.48 32.46
C ALA A 147 -5.50 -14.67 33.18
N PHE A 148 -5.75 -15.79 32.48
CA PHE A 148 -6.65 -16.83 32.94
C PHE A 148 -6.11 -18.25 32.90
N LEU A 149 -5.01 -18.52 32.16
CA LEU A 149 -4.48 -19.91 32.07
C LEU A 149 -3.32 -20.19 33.00
N GLY A 150 -2.91 -19.24 33.84
CA GLY A 150 -1.83 -19.43 34.81
C GLY A 150 -0.47 -19.79 34.21
N LEU A 151 -0.27 -19.53 32.93
CA LEU A 151 0.99 -19.73 32.24
C LEU A 151 2.02 -18.70 32.69
N ARG A 152 3.31 -19.07 32.61
CA ARG A 152 4.38 -18.08 32.80
C ARG A 152 4.24 -16.99 31.76
N PRO A 153 4.14 -15.71 32.14
CA PRO A 153 3.87 -14.63 31.18
C PRO A 153 5.01 -14.41 30.19
N GLY A 154 6.26 -14.64 30.58
CA GLY A 154 7.44 -14.44 29.73
C GLY A 154 7.39 -15.17 28.38
N PRO A 155 7.23 -16.50 28.33
CA PRO A 155 7.13 -17.24 27.07
C PRO A 155 5.95 -16.83 26.18
N VAL A 156 4.78 -16.52 26.78
CA VAL A 156 3.59 -16.08 26.03
C VAL A 156 3.83 -14.70 25.42
N TYR A 157 4.43 -13.79 26.21
CA TYR A 157 4.78 -12.45 25.74
C TYR A 157 5.82 -12.51 24.62
N ALA A 158 6.89 -13.28 24.82
CA ALA A 158 7.92 -13.49 23.81
C ALA A 158 7.32 -14.07 22.51
N ALA A 159 6.42 -15.05 22.60
CA ALA A 159 5.74 -15.63 21.45
C ALA A 159 4.88 -14.61 20.71
N SER A 160 4.13 -13.76 21.43
CA SER A 160 3.30 -12.74 20.83
C SER A 160 4.15 -11.68 20.09
N PHE A 161 5.22 -11.18 20.71
CA PHE A 161 6.11 -10.20 20.07
C PHE A 161 6.89 -10.76 18.88
N ALA A 162 7.51 -11.93 19.07
CA ALA A 162 8.25 -12.59 17.99
C ALA A 162 7.33 -12.99 16.85
N GLY A 163 6.11 -13.45 17.14
CA GLY A 163 5.08 -13.72 16.15
C GLY A 163 4.71 -12.47 15.35
N SER A 164 4.41 -11.37 16.04
CA SER A 164 4.12 -10.08 15.39
C SER A 164 5.26 -9.63 14.48
N ALA A 165 6.50 -9.69 14.95
CA ALA A 165 7.67 -9.37 14.15
C ALA A 165 7.79 -10.28 12.91
N ALA A 166 7.58 -11.59 13.08
CA ALA A 166 7.61 -12.54 11.96
C ALA A 166 6.49 -12.27 10.94
N GLY A 167 5.29 -11.93 11.41
CA GLY A 167 4.15 -11.54 10.56
C GLY A 167 4.43 -10.29 9.74
N ALA A 168 5.00 -9.27 10.38
CA ALA A 168 5.40 -8.03 9.71
C ALA A 168 6.48 -8.27 8.64
N LEU A 169 7.54 -8.97 9.01
CA LEU A 169 8.64 -9.29 8.09
C LEU A 169 8.19 -10.20 6.95
N GLY A 170 7.29 -11.17 7.21
CA GLY A 170 6.74 -12.06 6.19
C GLY A 170 5.76 -11.37 5.25
N ALA A 171 5.08 -10.31 5.70
CA ALA A 171 4.15 -9.56 4.87
C ALA A 171 4.87 -8.83 3.73
N LEU A 172 6.07 -8.29 3.95
CA LEU A 172 6.81 -7.53 2.95
C LEU A 172 7.12 -8.33 1.66
N PRO A 173 7.79 -9.50 1.71
CA PRO A 173 8.02 -10.30 0.52
C PRO A 173 6.72 -10.82 -0.10
N PHE A 174 5.70 -11.09 0.71
CA PHE A 174 4.41 -11.52 0.18
C PHE A 174 3.70 -10.41 -0.60
N LEU A 175 3.75 -9.15 -0.13
CA LEU A 175 3.27 -7.98 -0.86
C LEU A 175 4.03 -7.77 -2.18
N ALA A 176 5.32 -8.13 -2.22
CA ALA A 176 6.14 -8.01 -3.43
C ALA A 176 5.80 -9.05 -4.50
N LEU A 177 5.35 -10.23 -4.09
CA LEU A 177 5.21 -11.39 -4.98
C LEU A 177 3.76 -11.73 -5.33
N ALA A 178 2.79 -11.40 -4.45
CA ALA A 178 1.41 -11.80 -4.62
C ALA A 178 0.56 -10.67 -5.25
N PRO A 179 -0.33 -11.01 -6.19
CA PRO A 179 -1.34 -10.06 -6.69
C PRO A 179 -2.22 -9.53 -5.55
N THR A 180 -2.66 -8.27 -5.67
CA THR A 180 -3.39 -7.57 -4.60
C THR A 180 -4.63 -8.33 -4.08
N GLY A 181 -5.38 -9.00 -4.96
CA GLY A 181 -6.55 -9.80 -4.54
C GLY A 181 -6.23 -11.06 -3.72
N TRP A 182 -4.96 -11.47 -3.66
CA TRP A 182 -4.53 -12.71 -2.98
C TRP A 182 -3.89 -12.45 -1.61
N LEU A 183 -3.73 -11.21 -1.22
CA LEU A 183 -2.96 -10.80 -0.03
C LEU A 183 -3.54 -11.35 1.29
N LEU A 184 -4.86 -11.53 1.40
CA LEU A 184 -5.49 -12.11 2.59
C LEU A 184 -5.10 -13.59 2.85
N ARG A 185 -4.51 -14.27 1.87
CA ARG A 185 -4.06 -15.66 2.06
C ARG A 185 -2.91 -15.79 3.07
N LEU A 186 -2.08 -14.77 3.21
CA LEU A 186 -0.99 -14.80 4.18
C LEU A 186 -1.50 -14.86 5.64
N PRO A 187 -2.30 -13.90 6.12
CA PRO A 187 -2.84 -14.00 7.49
C PRO A 187 -3.69 -15.24 7.71
N LEU A 188 -4.44 -15.70 6.69
CA LEU A 188 -5.21 -16.95 6.78
C LEU A 188 -4.29 -18.17 6.92
N ALA A 189 -3.20 -18.26 6.15
CA ALA A 189 -2.25 -19.39 6.25
C ALA A 189 -1.57 -19.43 7.61
N LEU A 190 -1.08 -18.28 8.09
CA LEU A 190 -0.48 -18.19 9.44
C LEU A 190 -1.50 -18.54 10.52
N GLY A 191 -2.72 -18.05 10.41
CA GLY A 191 -3.82 -18.36 11.32
C GLY A 191 -4.22 -19.84 11.29
N ALA A 192 -4.22 -20.47 10.12
CA ALA A 192 -4.49 -21.90 10.01
C ALA A 192 -3.49 -22.76 10.79
N VAL A 193 -2.21 -22.34 10.81
CA VAL A 193 -1.21 -22.99 11.66
C VAL A 193 -1.53 -22.79 13.15
N ALA A 194 -1.97 -21.60 13.56
CA ALA A 194 -2.41 -21.36 14.95
C ALA A 194 -3.60 -22.27 15.33
N CYS A 195 -4.60 -22.39 14.45
CA CYS A 195 -5.73 -23.32 14.66
C CYS A 195 -5.27 -24.77 14.81
N ALA A 196 -4.28 -25.21 14.01
CA ALA A 196 -3.74 -26.55 14.10
C ALA A 196 -3.10 -26.84 15.46
N PHE A 197 -2.35 -25.90 16.03
CA PHE A 197 -1.79 -26.04 17.38
C PHE A 197 -2.88 -26.14 18.46
N VAL A 198 -3.94 -25.32 18.34
CA VAL A 198 -5.09 -25.38 19.24
C VAL A 198 -5.80 -26.73 19.17
N LEU A 199 -6.05 -27.24 17.97
CA LEU A 199 -6.74 -28.53 17.76
C LEU A 199 -5.88 -29.75 18.14
N SER A 200 -4.54 -29.61 18.14
CA SER A 200 -3.59 -30.66 18.50
C SER A 200 -3.44 -30.85 20.01
N GLY A 201 -3.80 -29.86 20.82
CA GLY A 201 -3.59 -29.86 22.30
C GLY A 201 -4.42 -30.86 23.10
N GLY A 202 -5.23 -31.68 22.48
CA GLY A 202 -6.08 -32.70 23.08
C GLY A 202 -5.60 -34.14 22.84
N GLY A 203 -4.43 -34.52 23.41
CA GLY A 203 -4.11 -35.94 23.69
C GLY A 203 -4.06 -36.95 22.51
N GLY A 204 -3.27 -36.69 21.51
CA GLY A 204 -3.06 -37.63 20.37
C GLY A 204 -2.83 -36.97 19.02
N GLY A 205 -2.55 -35.73 19.03
CA GLY A 205 -2.97 -34.89 18.03
C GLY A 205 -1.91 -34.20 17.19
N PHE A 206 -0.58 -34.36 17.35
CA PHE A 206 0.39 -33.71 16.48
C PHE A 206 0.18 -34.09 14.98
N ARG A 207 -0.15 -35.37 14.71
CA ARG A 207 -0.49 -35.84 13.36
C ARG A 207 -1.83 -35.27 12.87
N LYS A 208 -2.86 -35.23 13.71
CA LYS A 208 -4.19 -34.67 13.38
C LYS A 208 -4.12 -33.15 13.17
N GLY A 209 -3.38 -32.43 14.02
CA GLY A 209 -3.17 -30.99 13.86
C GLY A 209 -2.40 -30.63 12.59
N ARG A 210 -1.36 -31.39 12.21
CA ARG A 210 -0.66 -31.23 10.94
C ARG A 210 -1.56 -31.51 9.75
N ALA A 211 -2.38 -32.52 9.80
CA ALA A 211 -3.38 -32.82 8.78
C ALA A 211 -4.41 -31.68 8.67
N ALA A 212 -4.93 -31.20 9.79
CA ALA A 212 -5.85 -30.05 9.80
C ALA A 212 -5.22 -28.77 9.24
N ALA A 213 -3.95 -28.48 9.60
CA ALA A 213 -3.22 -27.35 9.04
C ALA A 213 -3.03 -27.49 7.53
N LEU A 214 -2.65 -28.68 7.07
CA LEU A 214 -2.48 -28.95 5.64
C LEU A 214 -3.81 -28.79 4.90
N CYS A 215 -4.89 -29.36 5.42
CA CYS A 215 -6.23 -29.20 4.83
C CYS A 215 -6.67 -27.73 4.80
N ALA A 216 -6.40 -26.98 5.86
CA ALA A 216 -6.71 -25.55 5.89
C ALA A 216 -5.89 -24.75 4.85
N VAL A 217 -4.60 -25.05 4.72
CA VAL A 217 -3.75 -24.42 3.69
C VAL A 217 -4.22 -24.79 2.29
N LEU A 218 -4.56 -26.06 2.04
CA LEU A 218 -5.13 -26.48 0.76
C LEU A 218 -6.48 -25.82 0.47
N PHE A 219 -7.32 -25.67 1.49
CA PHE A 219 -8.59 -24.95 1.36
C PHE A 219 -8.38 -23.48 0.98
N LEU A 220 -7.30 -22.83 1.46
CA LEU A 220 -6.95 -21.47 1.07
C LEU A 220 -6.64 -21.33 -0.43
N LEU A 221 -6.20 -22.40 -1.09
CA LEU A 221 -5.98 -22.40 -2.54
C LEU A 221 -7.30 -22.36 -3.32
N VAL A 222 -8.38 -22.84 -2.72
CA VAL A 222 -9.73 -22.89 -3.32
C VAL A 222 -10.49 -21.57 -3.09
N ILE A 223 -10.17 -20.82 -2.03
CA ILE A 223 -10.82 -19.52 -1.78
C ILE A 223 -10.52 -18.56 -2.96
N PRO A 224 -11.56 -18.03 -3.62
CA PRO A 224 -11.34 -17.08 -4.71
C PRO A 224 -10.63 -15.82 -4.22
N PRO A 225 -9.86 -15.15 -5.10
CA PRO A 225 -9.27 -13.87 -4.78
C PRO A 225 -10.30 -12.90 -4.22
N ALA A 226 -9.90 -11.98 -3.36
CA ALA A 226 -10.79 -10.96 -2.86
C ALA A 226 -11.18 -10.02 -4.01
N ASP A 227 -12.49 -9.85 -4.23
CA ASP A 227 -13.01 -8.84 -5.15
C ASP A 227 -12.81 -7.46 -4.53
N LEU A 228 -11.95 -6.67 -5.16
CA LEU A 228 -11.58 -5.35 -4.68
C LEU A 228 -12.45 -4.29 -5.34
N ARG A 229 -13.43 -3.81 -4.61
CA ARG A 229 -14.30 -2.72 -5.05
C ARG A 229 -13.60 -1.39 -4.85
N LEU A 230 -13.22 -0.76 -5.96
CA LEU A 230 -12.70 0.61 -5.94
C LEU A 230 -13.80 1.61 -5.59
N SER A 231 -13.42 2.70 -4.91
CA SER A 231 -14.29 3.87 -4.81
C SER A 231 -14.67 4.36 -6.22
N PRO A 232 -15.93 4.71 -6.47
CA PRO A 232 -16.38 5.24 -7.77
C PRO A 232 -15.70 6.56 -8.13
N TYR A 233 -15.10 7.24 -7.17
CA TYR A 233 -14.37 8.50 -7.35
C TYR A 233 -12.89 8.32 -7.67
N LYS A 234 -12.39 7.08 -7.77
CA LYS A 234 -11.04 6.83 -8.26
C LYS A 234 -10.98 6.86 -9.78
N ASP A 235 -9.91 7.42 -10.31
CA ASP A 235 -9.70 7.60 -11.76
C ASP A 235 -9.81 6.27 -12.52
N LEU A 236 -9.20 5.21 -11.99
CA LEU A 236 -9.29 3.86 -12.58
C LEU A 236 -10.73 3.36 -12.64
N ALA A 237 -11.54 3.64 -11.61
CA ALA A 237 -12.95 3.24 -11.60
C ALA A 237 -13.78 4.00 -12.64
N ALA A 238 -13.43 5.28 -12.89
CA ALA A 238 -14.06 6.07 -13.93
C ALA A 238 -13.68 5.56 -15.33
N VAL A 239 -12.40 5.32 -15.59
CA VAL A 239 -11.92 4.86 -16.91
C VAL A 239 -12.45 3.46 -17.25
N ARG A 240 -12.53 2.55 -16.28
CA ARG A 240 -13.08 1.19 -16.50
C ARG A 240 -14.54 1.15 -16.92
N LYS A 241 -15.31 2.22 -16.72
CA LYS A 241 -16.70 2.34 -17.16
C LYS A 241 -16.83 2.78 -18.61
N LEU A 242 -15.75 3.24 -19.24
CA LEU A 242 -15.78 3.71 -20.61
C LEU A 242 -15.89 2.53 -21.59
N PRO A 243 -16.55 2.72 -22.73
CA PRO A 243 -16.62 1.71 -23.78
C PRO A 243 -15.21 1.26 -24.22
N GLU A 244 -15.05 -0.02 -24.48
CA GLU A 244 -13.80 -0.63 -24.94
C GLU A 244 -12.58 -0.45 -24.02
N ALA A 245 -12.81 0.00 -22.75
CA ALA A 245 -11.74 0.07 -21.76
C ALA A 245 -11.20 -1.33 -21.46
N ARG A 246 -9.90 -1.49 -21.61
CA ARG A 246 -9.21 -2.76 -21.35
C ARG A 246 -7.91 -2.54 -20.60
N GLU A 247 -7.67 -3.36 -19.61
CA GLU A 247 -6.38 -3.45 -18.95
C GLU A 247 -5.39 -4.16 -19.87
N ILE A 248 -4.27 -3.53 -20.19
CA ILE A 248 -3.26 -4.06 -21.10
C ILE A 248 -2.05 -4.61 -20.37
N ALA A 249 -1.76 -4.10 -19.17
CA ALA A 249 -0.72 -4.61 -18.29
C ALA A 249 -1.00 -4.23 -16.84
N SER A 250 -0.51 -5.04 -15.90
CA SER A 250 -0.55 -4.72 -14.47
C SER A 250 0.61 -5.35 -13.72
N ARG A 251 1.12 -4.63 -12.72
CA ARG A 251 2.12 -5.12 -11.76
C ARG A 251 1.76 -4.67 -10.37
N SER A 252 1.79 -5.59 -9.43
CA SER A 252 1.60 -5.32 -8.00
C SER A 252 2.90 -5.58 -7.25
N GLY A 253 3.14 -4.82 -6.19
CA GLY A 253 4.31 -5.01 -5.34
C GLY A 253 4.25 -4.16 -4.08
N ILE A 254 5.40 -4.00 -3.42
CA ILE A 254 5.49 -3.26 -2.14
C ILE A 254 5.10 -1.79 -2.34
N SER A 255 5.55 -1.18 -3.43
CA SER A 255 5.35 0.25 -3.68
C SER A 255 3.95 0.61 -4.17
N GLY A 256 3.19 -0.33 -4.73
CA GLY A 256 1.86 -0.04 -5.25
C GLY A 256 1.27 -1.15 -6.12
N ASP A 257 0.01 -0.96 -6.52
CA ASP A 257 -0.66 -1.70 -7.59
C ASP A 257 -0.72 -0.79 -8.82
N TYR A 258 0.07 -1.12 -9.83
CA TYR A 258 0.21 -0.33 -11.05
C TYR A 258 -0.54 -1.00 -12.19
N ARG A 259 -1.36 -0.23 -12.88
CA ARG A 259 -2.18 -0.71 -13.99
C ARG A 259 -2.10 0.21 -15.18
N ALA A 260 -2.00 -0.38 -16.35
CA ALA A 260 -2.09 0.33 -17.62
C ALA A 260 -3.43 -0.03 -18.29
N VAL A 261 -4.27 0.97 -18.52
CA VAL A 261 -5.58 0.80 -19.14
C VAL A 261 -5.63 1.60 -20.42
N PHE A 262 -6.04 0.96 -21.48
CA PHE A 262 -6.38 1.60 -22.75
C PHE A 262 -7.89 1.79 -22.82
N ALA A 263 -8.32 3.00 -23.19
CA ALA A 263 -9.70 3.30 -23.56
C ALA A 263 -9.69 4.29 -24.74
N PRO A 264 -10.33 4.00 -25.87
CA PRO A 264 -10.24 4.84 -27.06
C PRO A 264 -10.68 6.27 -26.86
N GLY A 265 -11.66 6.52 -26.00
CA GLY A 265 -12.18 7.86 -25.68
C GLY A 265 -11.33 8.65 -24.68
N VAL A 266 -10.21 8.09 -24.17
CA VAL A 266 -9.36 8.78 -23.19
C VAL A 266 -8.14 9.38 -23.87
N HIS A 267 -8.11 10.70 -23.92
CA HIS A 267 -6.96 11.49 -24.34
C HIS A 267 -6.52 12.36 -23.18
N ASN A 268 -5.63 11.83 -22.36
CA ASN A 268 -5.18 12.50 -21.14
C ASN A 268 -3.93 13.34 -21.38
N ALA A 269 -4.12 14.63 -21.58
CA ALA A 269 -3.05 15.59 -21.78
C ALA A 269 -3.27 16.85 -20.91
N PRO A 270 -3.21 16.73 -19.58
CA PRO A 270 -3.52 17.84 -18.69
C PRO A 270 -2.47 18.94 -18.81
N GLY A 271 -2.94 20.19 -19.03
CA GLY A 271 -2.06 21.34 -19.24
C GLY A 271 -1.61 21.53 -20.71
N LEU A 272 -2.13 20.73 -21.64
CA LEU A 272 -1.88 20.95 -23.06
C LEU A 272 -2.38 22.34 -23.50
N SER A 273 -1.54 23.07 -24.23
CA SER A 273 -1.88 24.39 -24.75
C SER A 273 -3.01 24.32 -25.76
N PHE A 274 -3.97 25.26 -25.69
CA PHE A 274 -5.03 25.43 -26.68
C PHE A 274 -4.53 25.79 -28.08
N ARG A 275 -3.23 26.11 -28.25
CA ARG A 275 -2.60 26.31 -29.55
C ARG A 275 -2.33 25.01 -30.30
N PHE A 276 -2.38 23.88 -29.64
CA PHE A 276 -2.24 22.56 -30.28
C PHE A 276 -3.54 22.23 -31.01
N ALA A 277 -3.46 22.14 -32.33
CA ALA A 277 -4.60 21.80 -33.19
C ALA A 277 -4.51 20.37 -33.79
N GLY A 278 -3.50 19.60 -33.40
CA GLY A 278 -3.31 18.23 -33.86
C GLY A 278 -4.09 17.19 -33.05
N GLU A 279 -3.97 15.95 -33.47
CA GLU A 279 -4.55 14.83 -32.73
C GLU A 279 -3.59 14.30 -31.67
N ILE A 280 -4.13 13.93 -30.50
CA ILE A 280 -3.39 13.21 -29.47
C ILE A 280 -3.44 11.72 -29.85
N PRO A 281 -2.28 11.03 -29.98
CA PRO A 281 -2.28 9.64 -30.33
C PRO A 281 -2.95 8.76 -29.25
N PRO A 282 -3.39 7.55 -29.58
CA PRO A 282 -3.89 6.60 -28.59
C PRO A 282 -2.91 6.42 -27.44
N GLN A 283 -3.42 6.45 -26.22
CA GLN A 283 -2.61 6.40 -25.01
C GLN A 283 -3.04 5.26 -24.11
N ALA A 284 -2.08 4.61 -23.45
CA ALA A 284 -2.34 3.82 -22.27
C ALA A 284 -2.24 4.73 -21.04
N THR A 285 -3.30 4.79 -20.25
CA THR A 285 -3.32 5.54 -19.00
C THR A 285 -2.77 4.68 -17.87
N LEU A 286 -1.80 5.19 -17.14
CA LEU A 286 -1.18 4.53 -16.00
C LEU A 286 -1.87 4.94 -14.70
N PHE A 287 -2.17 3.95 -13.89
CA PHE A 287 -2.74 4.13 -12.56
C PHE A 287 -1.83 3.51 -11.52
N ALA A 288 -1.74 4.16 -10.38
CA ALA A 288 -1.07 3.65 -9.19
C ALA A 288 -2.08 3.63 -8.04
N ASP A 289 -2.37 2.46 -7.48
CA ASP A 289 -3.45 2.24 -6.51
C ASP A 289 -4.80 2.87 -6.92
N GLY A 290 -5.09 2.83 -8.22
CA GLY A 290 -6.32 3.36 -8.82
C GLY A 290 -6.34 4.86 -9.08
N GLU A 291 -5.28 5.61 -8.76
CA GLU A 291 -5.12 7.03 -9.07
C GLU A 291 -4.31 7.21 -10.34
N LEU A 292 -4.64 8.23 -11.12
CA LEU A 292 -3.92 8.59 -12.33
C LEU A 292 -2.45 8.91 -12.03
N ARG A 293 -1.53 8.25 -12.73
CA ARG A 293 -0.10 8.46 -12.59
C ARG A 293 0.53 9.17 -13.79
N GLY A 294 0.07 8.84 -14.98
CA GLY A 294 0.60 9.39 -16.22
C GLY A 294 0.10 8.62 -17.44
N THR A 295 0.74 8.80 -18.55
CA THR A 295 0.36 8.16 -19.80
C THR A 295 1.56 7.60 -20.58
N VAL A 296 1.24 6.66 -21.46
CA VAL A 296 2.18 6.07 -22.41
C VAL A 296 1.55 6.16 -23.79
N PRO A 297 1.99 7.08 -24.66
CA PRO A 297 1.48 7.20 -26.01
C PRO A 297 1.94 5.99 -26.85
N LYS A 298 1.03 5.50 -27.70
CA LYS A 298 1.31 4.38 -28.59
C LYS A 298 2.38 4.75 -29.62
N GLY A 299 3.44 3.95 -29.70
CA GLY A 299 4.54 4.15 -30.64
C GLY A 299 5.41 5.39 -30.37
N GLY A 300 5.25 6.07 -29.23
CA GLY A 300 5.97 7.30 -28.90
C GLY A 300 7.49 7.15 -28.83
N GLY A 301 8.01 5.98 -28.49
CA GLY A 301 9.44 5.71 -28.47
C GLY A 301 10.11 5.75 -29.84
N ARG A 302 9.37 5.47 -30.92
CA ARG A 302 9.86 5.55 -32.29
C ARG A 302 9.83 6.99 -32.83
N ALA A 303 8.79 7.74 -32.50
CA ALA A 303 8.64 9.14 -32.86
C ALA A 303 7.90 9.87 -31.73
N PRO A 304 8.56 10.79 -31.01
CA PRO A 304 7.90 11.56 -29.96
C PRO A 304 6.70 12.34 -30.54
N PRO A 305 5.51 12.20 -29.96
CA PRO A 305 4.31 12.87 -30.45
C PRO A 305 4.41 14.39 -30.38
N ALA A 306 3.93 15.08 -31.41
CA ALA A 306 4.04 16.54 -31.54
C ALA A 306 3.37 17.32 -30.37
N TYR A 307 2.30 16.79 -29.77
CA TYR A 307 1.61 17.45 -28.65
C TYR A 307 2.52 17.68 -27.44
N LEU A 308 3.57 16.88 -27.27
CA LEU A 308 4.53 17.01 -26.17
C LEU A 308 5.27 18.36 -26.18
N GLY A 309 5.41 18.99 -27.35
CA GLY A 309 5.99 20.33 -27.49
C GLY A 309 5.09 21.49 -27.01
N TYR A 310 3.85 21.18 -26.60
CA TYR A 310 2.85 22.20 -26.25
C TYR A 310 2.47 22.20 -24.77
N PHE A 311 3.24 21.54 -23.91
CA PHE A 311 3.09 21.61 -22.47
C PHE A 311 3.94 22.71 -21.83
N PRO A 312 3.53 23.28 -20.68
CA PRO A 312 4.35 24.20 -19.91
C PRO A 312 5.70 23.60 -19.49
N SER A 313 5.77 22.28 -19.31
CA SER A 313 7.01 21.55 -18.96
C SER A 313 8.11 21.64 -20.02
N VAL A 314 7.80 22.08 -21.23
CA VAL A 314 8.79 22.32 -22.29
C VAL A 314 9.58 23.60 -22.06
N LEU A 315 9.07 24.54 -21.26
CA LEU A 315 9.69 25.84 -21.08
C LEU A 315 11.18 25.79 -20.69
N PRO A 316 11.62 24.97 -19.74
CA PRO A 316 13.03 24.86 -19.37
C PRO A 316 13.94 24.49 -20.53
N TYR A 317 13.48 23.62 -21.44
CA TYR A 317 14.27 23.17 -22.60
C TYR A 317 14.55 24.26 -23.61
N ARG A 318 13.79 25.39 -23.59
CA ARG A 318 13.99 26.51 -24.51
C ARG A 318 15.25 27.35 -24.20
N PHE A 319 15.86 27.11 -23.03
CA PHE A 319 17.04 27.81 -22.58
C PHE A 319 18.35 27.07 -22.85
N PHE A 320 18.26 25.79 -23.31
CA PHE A 320 19.44 24.96 -23.53
C PHE A 320 19.42 24.31 -24.90
N GLU A 321 20.62 24.08 -25.43
CA GLU A 321 20.83 23.29 -26.64
C GLU A 321 21.11 21.85 -26.25
N HIS A 322 20.93 20.92 -26.02
CA HIS A 322 21.28 19.55 -25.61
C HIS A 322 21.43 19.35 -24.07
N PRO A 323 20.40 19.68 -23.26
CA PRO A 323 20.52 19.64 -21.83
C PRO A 323 20.68 18.21 -21.30
N ARG A 324 21.42 18.09 -20.19
CA ARG A 324 21.40 16.90 -19.33
C ARG A 324 20.25 17.06 -18.36
N VAL A 325 19.30 16.11 -18.41
CA VAL A 325 18.04 16.21 -17.68
C VAL A 325 17.99 15.19 -16.54
N LEU A 326 17.61 15.65 -15.35
CA LEU A 326 17.25 14.80 -14.22
C LEU A 326 15.73 14.87 -14.00
N GLN A 327 15.04 13.73 -14.10
CA GLN A 327 13.61 13.63 -13.81
C GLN A 327 13.39 12.93 -12.49
N LEU A 328 12.75 13.63 -11.55
CA LEU A 328 12.41 13.11 -10.22
C LEU A 328 10.98 12.56 -10.25
N GLY A 329 10.89 11.24 -10.44
CA GLY A 329 9.65 10.50 -10.62
C GLY A 329 9.34 10.12 -12.06
N LEU A 330 8.79 8.92 -12.25
CA LEU A 330 8.34 8.40 -13.54
C LEU A 330 6.83 8.56 -13.68
N ARG A 331 6.39 9.26 -14.74
CA ARG A 331 4.97 9.48 -15.05
C ARG A 331 4.59 8.87 -16.41
N GLY A 332 4.94 7.61 -16.62
CA GLY A 332 4.86 6.99 -17.93
C GLY A 332 6.08 7.33 -18.77
N THR A 333 5.90 7.49 -20.07
CA THR A 333 7.00 7.80 -20.99
C THR A 333 7.06 9.26 -21.39
N GLU A 334 6.05 10.08 -21.08
CA GLU A 334 5.91 11.45 -21.57
C GLU A 334 7.10 12.36 -21.22
N GLY A 335 7.60 12.29 -19.98
CA GLY A 335 8.75 13.11 -19.58
C GLY A 335 9.99 12.81 -20.42
N VAL A 336 10.31 11.52 -20.59
CA VAL A 336 11.46 11.09 -21.41
C VAL A 336 11.27 11.46 -22.89
N LEU A 337 10.04 11.29 -23.42
CA LEU A 337 9.71 11.66 -24.78
C LEU A 337 9.76 13.18 -24.99
N THR A 338 9.38 13.97 -23.98
CA THR A 338 9.52 15.44 -24.01
C THR A 338 10.99 15.84 -24.07
N ALA A 339 11.84 15.20 -23.28
CA ALA A 339 13.29 15.44 -23.33
C ALA A 339 13.88 15.07 -24.70
N ALA A 340 13.47 13.93 -25.27
CA ALA A 340 13.90 13.51 -26.60
C ALA A 340 13.45 14.49 -27.69
N ALA A 341 12.19 14.94 -27.65
CA ALA A 341 11.64 15.92 -28.60
C ALA A 341 12.35 17.29 -28.54
N ASN A 342 12.97 17.61 -27.41
CA ASN A 342 13.72 18.82 -27.18
C ASN A 342 15.26 18.60 -27.18
N LEU A 343 15.72 17.54 -27.84
CA LEU A 343 17.14 17.27 -28.13
C LEU A 343 18.04 17.18 -26.87
N ALA A 344 17.49 16.69 -25.73
CA ALA A 344 18.31 16.47 -24.55
C ALA A 344 19.47 15.51 -24.86
N SER A 345 20.64 15.77 -24.30
CA SER A 345 21.83 14.93 -24.48
C SER A 345 21.75 13.62 -23.67
N SER A 346 21.08 13.66 -22.52
CA SER A 346 20.82 12.49 -21.68
C SER A 346 19.68 12.76 -20.70
N VAL A 347 19.01 11.68 -20.28
CA VAL A 347 17.98 11.73 -19.21
C VAL A 347 18.29 10.72 -18.14
N THR A 348 18.36 11.19 -16.91
CA THR A 348 18.38 10.32 -15.71
C THR A 348 17.01 10.40 -15.04
N VAL A 349 16.30 9.27 -14.96
CA VAL A 349 15.02 9.16 -14.28
C VAL A 349 15.23 8.49 -12.92
N VAL A 350 14.74 9.12 -11.85
CA VAL A 350 14.83 8.57 -10.49
C VAL A 350 13.44 8.18 -10.03
N GLU A 351 13.15 6.87 -9.92
CA GLU A 351 11.86 6.33 -9.53
C GLU A 351 12.04 5.17 -8.54
N PRO A 352 11.55 5.27 -7.30
CA PRO A 352 11.68 4.20 -6.32
C PRO A 352 10.80 2.98 -6.59
N ALA A 353 9.74 3.13 -7.37
CA ALA A 353 8.77 2.06 -7.64
C ALA A 353 9.25 1.14 -8.78
N ARG A 354 9.92 0.05 -8.43
CA ARG A 354 10.39 -0.96 -9.38
C ARG A 354 9.30 -1.52 -10.27
N GLU A 355 8.12 -1.71 -9.69
CA GLU A 355 6.94 -2.24 -10.39
C GLU A 355 6.51 -1.30 -11.52
N LEU A 356 6.52 0.01 -11.26
CA LEU A 356 6.21 1.01 -12.28
C LEU A 356 7.27 1.04 -13.37
N VAL A 357 8.55 1.01 -12.99
CA VAL A 357 9.67 0.98 -13.95
C VAL A 357 9.55 -0.23 -14.87
N ARG A 358 9.32 -1.42 -14.31
CA ARG A 358 9.17 -2.64 -15.09
C ARG A 358 7.91 -2.65 -15.95
N LEU A 359 6.79 -2.15 -15.43
CA LEU A 359 5.55 -2.02 -16.20
C LEU A 359 5.79 -1.19 -17.46
N VAL A 360 6.43 -0.03 -17.32
CA VAL A 360 6.67 0.88 -18.45
C VAL A 360 7.75 0.34 -19.38
N ARG A 361 8.84 -0.21 -18.85
CA ARG A 361 10.01 -0.61 -19.63
C ARG A 361 9.86 -1.98 -20.29
N GLU A 362 9.20 -2.92 -19.61
CA GLU A 362 9.09 -4.31 -20.07
C GLU A 362 7.71 -4.59 -20.69
N ASP A 363 6.64 -4.43 -19.89
CA ASP A 363 5.29 -4.86 -20.29
C ASP A 363 4.68 -3.95 -21.36
N LEU A 364 4.98 -2.65 -21.31
CA LEU A 364 4.48 -1.66 -22.28
C LEU A 364 5.45 -1.35 -23.41
N SER A 365 6.61 -1.98 -23.47
CA SER A 365 7.61 -1.72 -24.54
C SER A 365 7.05 -1.94 -25.94
N GLY A 366 6.28 -3.01 -26.14
CA GLY A 366 5.62 -3.29 -27.42
C GLY A 366 4.55 -2.25 -27.79
N TYR A 367 3.87 -1.67 -26.79
CA TYR A 367 2.86 -0.64 -27.00
C TYR A 367 3.48 0.74 -27.26
N SER A 368 4.46 1.14 -26.44
CA SER A 368 5.13 2.42 -26.51
C SER A 368 6.12 2.54 -27.68
N GLY A 369 6.61 1.42 -28.19
CA GLY A 369 7.74 1.37 -29.12
C GLY A 369 9.11 1.49 -28.43
N GLY A 370 9.17 1.27 -27.12
CA GLY A 370 10.38 1.36 -26.30
C GLY A 370 10.75 2.80 -25.89
N TRP A 371 12.01 2.97 -25.50
CA TRP A 371 12.61 4.28 -25.26
C TRP A 371 13.19 4.85 -26.57
N PRO A 372 13.25 6.18 -26.75
CA PRO A 372 13.89 6.77 -27.91
C PRO A 372 15.35 6.34 -28.06
N GLU A 373 15.71 5.70 -29.17
CA GLU A 373 17.09 5.22 -29.41
C GLU A 373 18.10 6.37 -29.48
N SER A 374 17.65 7.54 -29.88
CA SER A 374 18.48 8.76 -29.99
C SER A 374 18.84 9.38 -28.65
N LEU A 375 18.23 8.94 -27.54
CA LEU A 375 18.40 9.54 -26.22
C LEU A 375 18.91 8.49 -25.20
N PRO A 376 20.11 8.67 -24.63
CA PRO A 376 20.55 7.87 -23.50
C PRO A 376 19.65 8.06 -22.27
N VAL A 377 18.93 7.02 -21.89
CA VAL A 377 18.01 7.02 -20.73
C VAL A 377 18.55 6.11 -19.65
N GLU A 378 18.88 6.69 -18.50
CA GLU A 378 19.28 5.97 -17.31
C GLU A 378 18.15 5.98 -16.29
N ILE A 379 17.76 4.80 -15.74
CA ILE A 379 16.76 4.71 -14.67
C ILE A 379 17.44 4.29 -13.38
N ARG A 380 17.22 5.07 -12.33
CA ARG A 380 17.67 4.80 -10.96
C ARG A 380 16.48 4.42 -10.09
N GLU A 381 16.45 3.16 -9.65
CA GLU A 381 15.40 2.60 -8.79
C GLU A 381 15.63 2.98 -7.33
N GLU A 382 15.64 4.25 -7.02
CA GLU A 382 15.84 4.77 -5.67
C GLU A 382 15.02 6.05 -5.41
N GLY A 383 14.93 6.46 -4.15
CA GLY A 383 14.24 7.70 -3.77
C GLY A 383 15.01 8.94 -4.21
N ALA A 384 14.33 9.94 -4.74
CA ALA A 384 14.90 11.17 -5.26
C ALA A 384 15.88 11.86 -4.26
N ARG A 385 15.52 11.91 -2.98
CA ARG A 385 16.39 12.50 -1.95
C ARG A 385 17.70 11.72 -1.76
N ASN A 386 17.64 10.40 -1.75
CA ASN A 386 18.84 9.56 -1.62
C ASN A 386 19.75 9.73 -2.81
N PHE A 387 19.19 9.77 -4.02
CA PHE A 387 19.92 10.04 -5.24
C PHE A 387 20.62 11.41 -5.18
N LEU A 388 19.89 12.48 -4.89
CA LEU A 388 20.42 13.84 -4.82
C LEU A 388 21.53 14.01 -3.75
N ALA A 389 21.44 13.24 -2.66
CA ALA A 389 22.47 13.26 -1.60
C ALA A 389 23.76 12.54 -2.00
N ARG A 390 23.67 11.47 -2.80
CA ARG A 390 24.81 10.58 -3.14
C ARG A 390 25.43 10.88 -4.48
N ASP A 391 24.61 11.16 -5.49
CA ASP A 391 25.08 11.46 -6.85
C ASP A 391 25.73 12.84 -6.91
N ARG A 392 26.87 12.94 -7.58
CA ARG A 392 27.66 14.17 -7.70
C ARG A 392 27.54 14.81 -9.07
N ARG A 393 26.80 14.20 -10.00
CA ARG A 393 26.62 14.73 -11.34
C ARG A 393 25.89 16.07 -11.29
N ILE A 394 26.16 16.88 -12.28
CA ILE A 394 25.54 18.18 -12.49
C ILE A 394 24.60 18.07 -13.68
N PHE A 395 23.42 18.62 -13.55
CA PHE A 395 22.36 18.62 -14.55
C PHE A 395 22.04 20.05 -14.97
N ASP A 396 21.62 20.19 -16.21
CA ASP A 396 21.21 21.49 -16.75
C ASP A 396 19.73 21.75 -16.45
N ILE A 397 18.92 20.68 -16.40
CA ILE A 397 17.51 20.74 -16.00
C ILE A 397 17.22 19.65 -14.96
N ILE A 398 16.63 20.06 -13.85
CA ILE A 398 16.05 19.12 -12.86
C ILE A 398 14.53 19.32 -12.85
N GLU A 399 13.80 18.27 -13.20
CA GLU A 399 12.35 18.30 -13.28
C GLU A 399 11.72 17.47 -12.15
N ALA A 400 10.78 18.09 -11.43
CA ALA A 400 9.88 17.40 -10.52
C ALA A 400 8.44 17.67 -10.95
N ALA A 401 7.82 16.73 -11.63
CA ALA A 401 6.46 16.87 -12.14
C ALA A 401 5.43 16.46 -11.09
N ASP A 402 4.30 17.19 -11.07
CA ASP A 402 3.11 16.90 -10.26
C ASP A 402 3.35 16.89 -8.75
N ILE A 403 3.93 17.96 -8.26
CA ILE A 403 4.19 18.19 -6.84
C ILE A 403 2.93 18.47 -5.99
N SER A 404 1.80 18.74 -6.64
CA SER A 404 0.57 19.19 -5.96
C SER A 404 -0.38 18.07 -5.55
N SER A 405 -0.11 16.85 -5.90
CA SER A 405 -1.00 15.74 -5.64
C SER A 405 -0.45 14.74 -4.66
N ALA A 406 -1.33 13.91 -4.13
CA ALA A 406 -1.01 12.72 -3.38
C ALA A 406 0.00 11.77 -4.08
N THR A 407 0.44 12.11 -5.28
CA THR A 407 1.35 11.33 -6.13
C THR A 407 2.74 11.16 -5.49
N PHE A 408 3.20 12.15 -4.71
CA PHE A 408 4.44 12.03 -3.93
C PHE A 408 4.23 11.49 -2.51
N SER A 409 3.01 11.56 -2.01
CA SER A 409 2.65 10.99 -0.74
C SER A 409 2.12 9.58 -0.96
N SER A 410 3.04 8.63 -1.13
CA SER A 410 2.78 7.31 -0.63
C SER A 410 1.68 6.49 -1.28
N LEU A 411 2.08 5.71 -2.18
CA LEU A 411 1.32 4.58 -2.66
C LEU A 411 1.55 3.39 -1.71
N GLY A 412 0.49 2.66 -1.39
CA GLY A 412 0.57 1.41 -0.64
C GLY A 412 1.10 1.55 0.81
N VAL A 413 2.10 0.76 1.17
CA VAL A 413 2.71 0.73 2.51
C VAL A 413 3.36 2.07 2.89
N HIS A 414 3.75 2.87 1.90
CA HIS A 414 4.34 4.20 2.11
C HIS A 414 3.29 5.33 2.24
N ALA A 415 2.01 4.96 2.37
CA ALA A 415 0.89 5.92 2.43
C ALA A 415 0.98 6.95 3.57
N THR A 416 1.79 6.71 4.58
CA THR A 416 2.07 7.63 5.67
C THR A 416 3.46 8.29 5.55
N GLY A 417 4.19 8.03 4.45
CA GLY A 417 5.53 8.56 4.24
C GLY A 417 5.53 10.07 3.99
N GLU A 418 6.46 10.77 4.61
CA GLU A 418 6.68 12.19 4.38
C GLU A 418 7.39 12.43 3.04
N THR A 419 7.03 13.52 2.35
CA THR A 419 7.65 13.90 1.08
C THR A 419 8.88 14.77 1.34
N PHE A 420 10.00 14.13 1.62
CA PHE A 420 11.25 14.82 1.97
C PHE A 420 11.88 15.62 0.82
N LEU A 421 11.46 15.41 -0.43
CA LEU A 421 11.96 16.15 -1.58
C LEU A 421 11.61 17.64 -1.52
N LEU A 422 10.42 17.98 -1.00
CA LEU A 422 9.92 19.36 -0.92
C LEU A 422 10.31 20.07 0.39
N THR A 423 11.18 19.48 1.19
CA THR A 423 11.79 20.14 2.35
C THR A 423 12.92 21.09 1.90
N ARG A 424 13.33 22.00 2.79
CA ARG A 424 14.47 22.89 2.54
C ARG A 424 15.72 22.12 2.13
N GLU A 425 16.03 21.03 2.84
CA GLU A 425 17.17 20.17 2.58
C GLU A 425 17.06 19.45 1.23
N GLY A 426 15.86 19.00 0.85
CA GLY A 426 15.62 18.37 -0.47
C GLY A 426 15.81 19.35 -1.62
N ILE A 427 15.28 20.56 -1.49
CA ILE A 427 15.44 21.63 -2.49
C ILE A 427 16.89 22.09 -2.57
N ARG A 428 17.58 22.27 -1.43
CA ARG A 428 19.02 22.58 -1.40
C ARG A 428 19.84 21.49 -2.10
N ALA A 429 19.52 20.22 -1.86
CA ALA A 429 20.20 19.10 -2.51
C ALA A 429 19.97 19.11 -4.03
N ALA A 430 18.79 19.49 -4.49
CA ALA A 430 18.50 19.65 -5.92
C ALA A 430 19.28 20.84 -6.53
N ILE A 431 19.26 22.01 -5.87
CA ILE A 431 20.02 23.18 -6.31
C ILE A 431 21.52 22.85 -6.40
N ALA A 432 22.07 22.12 -5.46
CA ALA A 432 23.50 21.71 -5.47
C ALA A 432 23.85 20.74 -6.62
N ARG A 433 22.87 20.24 -7.39
CA ARG A 433 23.07 19.39 -8.58
C ARG A 433 22.77 20.14 -9.88
N LEU A 434 22.45 21.41 -9.83
CA LEU A 434 22.32 22.28 -11.01
C LEU A 434 23.66 22.85 -11.43
N GLY A 435 23.84 23.02 -12.75
CA GLY A 435 24.91 23.86 -13.31
C GLY A 435 24.68 25.35 -12.97
N GLU A 436 25.67 26.20 -13.27
CA GLU A 436 25.59 27.64 -12.99
C GLU A 436 24.30 28.27 -13.58
N ASP A 437 23.95 27.93 -14.82
CA ASP A 437 22.72 28.37 -15.49
C ASP A 437 21.59 27.34 -15.43
N GLY A 438 21.71 26.32 -14.55
CA GLY A 438 20.77 25.22 -14.48
C GLY A 438 19.39 25.62 -13.98
N LEU A 439 18.35 24.95 -14.47
CA LEU A 439 16.95 25.22 -14.12
C LEU A 439 16.34 24.12 -13.29
N LEU A 440 15.73 24.50 -12.17
CA LEU A 440 14.88 23.63 -11.34
C LEU A 440 13.41 23.86 -11.71
N ALA A 441 12.79 22.87 -12.34
CA ALA A 441 11.43 22.95 -12.83
C ALA A 441 10.47 22.14 -11.97
N PHE A 442 9.48 22.81 -11.40
CA PHE A 442 8.36 22.18 -10.71
C PHE A 442 7.08 22.40 -11.50
N SER A 443 6.38 21.32 -11.83
CA SER A 443 5.05 21.40 -12.42
C SER A 443 4.00 20.80 -11.50
N GLY A 444 2.80 21.36 -11.50
CA GLY A 444 1.70 20.88 -10.68
C GLY A 444 0.43 21.68 -10.88
N TRP A 445 -0.68 21.18 -10.35
CA TRP A 445 -1.96 21.85 -10.41
C TRP A 445 -2.02 23.06 -9.48
N LEU A 446 -2.55 24.16 -9.98
CA LEU A 446 -2.86 25.32 -9.15
C LEU A 446 -4.21 25.12 -8.48
N LYS A 447 -4.21 24.88 -7.19
CA LYS A 447 -5.45 24.79 -6.36
C LYS A 447 -5.86 26.19 -5.87
N THR A 448 -7.14 26.39 -5.61
CA THR A 448 -7.65 27.63 -5.03
C THR A 448 -8.10 27.36 -3.57
N PRO A 449 -7.47 28.01 -2.57
CA PRO A 449 -6.30 28.85 -2.61
C PRO A 449 -4.99 28.07 -2.88
N PRO A 450 -3.96 28.66 -3.48
CA PRO A 450 -2.73 28.00 -3.94
C PRO A 450 -1.73 27.74 -2.81
N ARG A 451 -2.16 27.12 -1.72
CA ARG A 451 -1.36 26.96 -0.47
C ARG A 451 -0.07 26.20 -0.71
N GLU A 452 -0.15 25.08 -1.41
CA GLU A 452 1.00 24.19 -1.67
C GLU A 452 2.02 24.86 -2.57
N ASN A 453 1.58 25.47 -3.69
CA ASN A 453 2.44 26.16 -4.62
C ASN A 453 3.17 27.35 -3.98
N VAL A 454 2.46 28.14 -3.15
CA VAL A 454 3.07 29.26 -2.42
C VAL A 454 4.09 28.76 -1.40
N LYS A 455 3.80 27.66 -0.69
CA LYS A 455 4.74 27.06 0.26
C LYS A 455 6.04 26.63 -0.44
N ILE A 456 5.93 25.94 -1.55
CA ILE A 456 7.08 25.48 -2.35
C ILE A 456 7.91 26.68 -2.84
N LEU A 457 7.26 27.68 -3.45
CA LEU A 457 7.92 28.89 -3.91
C LEU A 457 8.67 29.62 -2.79
N ARG A 458 8.07 29.72 -1.60
CA ARG A 458 8.74 30.32 -0.44
C ARG A 458 9.96 29.51 0.00
N THR A 459 9.87 28.19 -0.05
CA THR A 459 10.99 27.30 0.32
C THR A 459 12.13 27.43 -0.71
N ILE A 460 11.82 27.42 -2.00
CA ILE A 460 12.82 27.63 -3.07
C ILE A 460 13.50 28.97 -2.91
N ARG A 461 12.73 30.05 -2.75
CA ARG A 461 13.28 31.40 -2.56
C ARG A 461 14.22 31.47 -1.35
N ALA A 462 13.83 30.85 -0.23
CA ALA A 462 14.66 30.84 0.98
C ALA A 462 16.01 30.13 0.76
N GLU A 463 16.02 29.01 0.02
CA GLU A 463 17.25 28.27 -0.26
C GLU A 463 18.11 28.95 -1.33
N LEU A 464 17.52 29.56 -2.35
CA LEU A 464 18.28 30.38 -3.32
C LEU A 464 18.93 31.58 -2.66
N SER A 465 18.20 32.30 -1.78
CA SER A 465 18.77 33.44 -1.04
C SER A 465 19.86 33.03 -0.05
N ALA A 466 19.91 31.78 0.39
CA ALA A 466 20.94 31.24 1.27
C ALA A 466 22.17 30.70 0.51
N ALA A 467 22.00 30.45 -0.78
CA ALA A 467 23.08 29.96 -1.64
C ALA A 467 23.89 31.09 -2.31
N GLY A 468 23.42 32.34 -2.19
CA GLY A 468 24.03 33.55 -2.80
C GLY A 468 23.19 34.02 -3.95
#